data_230ec6967c6fb65579be237d56edf7c5
#
_entry.id   230ec6967c6fb65579be237d56edf7c5
#
_cell.length_a   1.000
_cell.length_b   1.000
_cell.length_c   1.000
_cell.angle_alpha   90.00
_cell.angle_beta   90.00
_cell.angle_gamma   90.00
#
_symmetry.space_group_name_H-M   'P 1'
#
loop_
_entity.id
_entity.type
_entity.pdbx_description
1 polymer ?
#
loop_
_entity_poly.entity_id
_entity_poly.type
_entity_poly.pdbx_seq_one_letter_code
_entity_poly.pdbx_strand_id
1 'polypeptide(L)'
;DDQWSNMLGGTELIRRKLGKDAYAMTITLLLNSEGKKMGKTEKGAVWLDPEKTSPYEFYQYWRNVADADVIKCLKMLTFVPIEQIEEMEKTMEGAQFNAAKELLAYELTKLVHGEEEAEKAQAAAKALFGGSGNDANMPVAEIDSADLTDGTIGLLNLLVKAGLAPSVSEARRLVQQGGITVNDEKITDAKAQIKLEGEMIVRKGKKAFKKVVIK
;
A
#
# COMPACT_ATOMS: atom_id res chain seq x y z
N ASP A 1 -10.70 26.40 -13.96
CA ASP A 1 -12.04 27.01 -14.04
C ASP A 1 -13.03 26.23 -14.90
N ASP A 2 -12.57 25.45 -15.90
CA ASP A 2 -13.43 24.65 -16.80
C ASP A 2 -14.31 23.63 -16.04
N GLN A 3 -13.77 22.92 -15.07
CA GLN A 3 -14.53 21.95 -14.28
C GLN A 3 -15.60 22.64 -13.40
N TRP A 4 -15.29 23.81 -12.86
CA TRP A 4 -16.26 24.61 -12.12
C TRP A 4 -17.43 25.03 -13.01
N SER A 5 -17.15 25.50 -14.22
CA SER A 5 -18.18 25.85 -15.21
C SER A 5 -19.08 24.67 -15.56
N ASN A 6 -18.52 23.47 -15.71
CA ASN A 6 -19.29 22.25 -15.97
C ASN A 6 -20.23 21.92 -14.79
N MET A 7 -19.77 22.08 -13.55
CA MET A 7 -20.59 21.87 -12.36
C MET A 7 -21.74 22.88 -12.28
N LEU A 8 -21.46 24.15 -12.51
CA LEU A 8 -22.51 25.21 -12.55
C LEU A 8 -23.51 24.97 -13.67
N GLY A 9 -23.07 24.51 -14.84
CA GLY A 9 -23.97 24.09 -15.92
C GLY A 9 -24.94 23.00 -15.48
N GLY A 10 -24.46 22.05 -14.69
CA GLY A 10 -25.28 20.97 -14.10
C GLY A 10 -26.31 21.50 -13.10
N THR A 11 -25.93 22.38 -12.18
CA THR A 11 -26.85 22.98 -11.19
C THR A 11 -27.95 23.82 -11.88
N GLU A 12 -27.57 24.60 -12.90
CA GLU A 12 -28.52 25.41 -13.65
C GLU A 12 -29.48 24.54 -14.49
N LEU A 13 -29.00 23.45 -15.08
CA LEU A 13 -29.85 22.50 -15.80
C LEU A 13 -30.89 21.87 -14.89
N ILE A 14 -30.51 21.45 -13.70
CA ILE A 14 -31.41 20.89 -12.68
C ILE A 14 -32.47 21.92 -12.31
N ARG A 15 -32.06 23.15 -12.03
CA ARG A 15 -32.98 24.23 -11.70
C ARG A 15 -34.02 24.46 -12.82
N ARG A 16 -33.58 24.53 -14.08
CA ARG A 16 -34.48 24.81 -15.23
C ARG A 16 -35.38 23.65 -15.59
N LYS A 17 -34.88 22.41 -15.52
CA LYS A 17 -35.64 21.24 -15.97
C LYS A 17 -36.49 20.61 -14.88
N LEU A 18 -36.05 20.65 -13.65
CA LEU A 18 -36.70 19.98 -12.52
C LEU A 18 -37.30 20.93 -11.50
N GLY A 19 -37.02 22.25 -11.59
CA GLY A 19 -37.45 23.23 -10.59
C GLY A 19 -36.87 22.99 -9.19
N LYS A 20 -35.72 22.29 -9.11
CA LYS A 20 -35.06 21.92 -7.86
C LYS A 20 -33.73 22.64 -7.70
N ASP A 21 -33.35 22.87 -6.44
CA ASP A 21 -32.03 23.38 -6.13
C ASP A 21 -30.99 22.24 -6.15
N ALA A 22 -29.79 22.58 -6.60
CA ALA A 22 -28.62 21.73 -6.53
C ALA A 22 -27.39 22.58 -6.17
N TYR A 23 -26.46 21.98 -5.46
CA TYR A 23 -25.28 22.66 -4.92
C TYR A 23 -24.01 22.04 -5.50
N ALA A 24 -23.00 22.85 -5.70
CA ALA A 24 -21.71 22.43 -6.19
C ALA A 24 -20.61 22.75 -5.16
N MET A 25 -19.72 21.80 -4.94
CA MET A 25 -18.59 21.95 -4.03
C MET A 25 -17.32 21.38 -4.68
N THR A 26 -16.19 22.01 -4.45
CA THR A 26 -14.88 21.51 -4.85
C THR A 26 -13.97 21.39 -3.65
N ILE A 27 -13.07 20.40 -3.69
CA ILE A 27 -12.00 20.23 -2.70
C ILE A 27 -10.67 20.48 -3.40
N THR A 28 -9.70 21.01 -2.65
CA THR A 28 -8.33 21.17 -3.14
C THR A 28 -7.74 19.84 -3.58
N LEU A 29 -7.05 19.83 -4.71
CA LEU A 29 -6.40 18.63 -5.23
C LEU A 29 -5.35 18.11 -4.23
N LEU A 30 -5.42 16.81 -3.91
CA LEU A 30 -4.46 16.16 -3.05
C LEU A 30 -3.15 15.95 -3.80
N LEU A 31 -2.16 16.78 -3.48
CA LEU A 31 -0.80 16.69 -3.99
C LEU A 31 0.15 16.27 -2.87
N ASN A 32 1.19 15.53 -3.22
CA ASN A 32 2.30 15.28 -2.30
C ASN A 32 3.19 16.52 -2.16
N SER A 33 4.19 16.47 -1.28
CA SER A 33 5.17 17.53 -1.02
C SER A 33 6.00 17.93 -2.25
N GLU A 34 6.08 17.05 -3.28
CA GLU A 34 6.72 17.32 -4.57
C GLU A 34 5.76 17.96 -5.61
N GLY A 35 4.51 18.23 -5.24
CA GLY A 35 3.49 18.77 -6.15
C GLY A 35 2.87 17.75 -7.11
N LYS A 36 3.11 16.45 -6.92
CA LYS A 36 2.53 15.38 -7.72
C LYS A 36 1.19 14.91 -7.13
N LYS A 37 0.25 14.52 -7.99
CA LYS A 37 -1.04 13.94 -7.55
C LYS A 37 -0.82 12.66 -6.75
N MET A 38 -1.41 12.60 -5.56
CA MET A 38 -1.41 11.37 -4.74
C MET A 38 -2.38 10.32 -5.30
N GLY A 39 -2.20 9.06 -4.86
CA GLY A 39 -2.99 7.92 -5.33
C GLY A 39 -2.51 7.32 -6.66
N LYS A 40 -1.49 7.91 -7.31
CA LYS A 40 -0.80 7.32 -8.46
C LYS A 40 0.61 6.92 -8.05
N THR A 41 0.96 5.66 -8.28
CA THR A 41 2.29 5.11 -8.04
C THR A 41 2.93 4.73 -9.37
N GLU A 42 4.22 4.43 -9.38
CA GLU A 42 4.91 3.87 -10.56
C GLU A 42 4.30 2.54 -11.02
N LYS A 43 3.58 1.84 -10.11
CA LYS A 43 2.89 0.58 -10.38
C LYS A 43 1.42 0.76 -10.80
N GLY A 44 0.93 1.99 -10.88
CA GLY A 44 -0.45 2.31 -11.22
C GLY A 44 -1.19 3.08 -10.11
N ALA A 45 -2.51 3.01 -10.11
CA ALA A 45 -3.34 3.67 -9.10
C ALA A 45 -3.47 2.81 -7.83
N VAL A 46 -3.63 3.47 -6.68
CA VAL A 46 -4.10 2.83 -5.45
C VAL A 46 -5.62 2.84 -5.49
N TRP A 47 -6.21 1.66 -5.56
CA TRP A 47 -7.65 1.49 -5.72
C TRP A 47 -8.34 1.33 -4.37
N LEU A 48 -9.59 1.78 -4.28
CA LEU A 48 -10.46 1.52 -3.13
C LEU A 48 -11.07 0.10 -3.20
N ASP A 49 -11.08 -0.49 -4.38
CA ASP A 49 -11.55 -1.85 -4.65
C ASP A 49 -10.54 -2.87 -4.09
N PRO A 50 -10.91 -3.72 -3.12
CA PRO A 50 -10.01 -4.67 -2.47
C PRO A 50 -9.49 -5.77 -3.41
N GLU A 51 -10.16 -6.02 -4.54
CA GLU A 51 -9.69 -6.97 -5.56
C GLU A 51 -8.52 -6.40 -6.39
N LYS A 52 -8.38 -5.07 -6.46
CA LYS A 52 -7.33 -4.37 -7.21
C LYS A 52 -6.18 -3.90 -6.34
N THR A 53 -6.48 -3.46 -5.12
CA THR A 53 -5.51 -3.10 -4.09
C THR A 53 -6.01 -3.69 -2.78
N SER A 54 -5.34 -4.71 -2.28
CA SER A 54 -5.75 -5.35 -1.04
C SER A 54 -5.75 -4.36 0.14
N PRO A 55 -6.58 -4.57 1.19
CA PRO A 55 -6.59 -3.72 2.37
C PRO A 55 -5.22 -3.54 3.01
N TYR A 56 -4.39 -4.58 2.97
CA TYR A 56 -3.01 -4.52 3.44
C TYR A 56 -2.13 -3.61 2.56
N GLU A 57 -2.19 -3.73 1.23
CA GLU A 57 -1.43 -2.86 0.31
C GLU A 57 -1.90 -1.40 0.41
N PHE A 58 -3.21 -1.20 0.59
CA PHE A 58 -3.81 0.12 0.84
C PHE A 58 -3.27 0.72 2.15
N TYR A 59 -3.25 -0.04 3.24
CA TYR A 59 -2.65 0.34 4.51
C TYR A 59 -1.17 0.70 4.36
N GLN A 60 -0.40 -0.13 3.68
CA GLN A 60 1.03 0.09 3.45
C GLN A 60 1.31 1.34 2.61
N TYR A 61 0.47 1.64 1.64
CA TYR A 61 0.60 2.88 0.88
C TYR A 61 0.56 4.10 1.79
N TRP A 62 -0.44 4.20 2.66
CA TRP A 62 -0.60 5.31 3.58
C TRP A 62 0.45 5.31 4.70
N ARG A 63 0.87 4.14 5.14
CA ARG A 63 1.96 3.97 6.12
C ARG A 63 3.32 4.45 5.60
N ASN A 64 3.49 4.51 4.28
CA ASN A 64 4.73 4.88 3.60
C ASN A 64 4.72 6.28 2.95
N VAL A 65 3.72 7.13 3.24
CA VAL A 65 3.73 8.53 2.79
C VAL A 65 4.92 9.28 3.38
N ALA A 66 5.35 10.35 2.71
CA ALA A 66 6.43 11.20 3.20
C ALA A 66 6.03 11.89 4.52
N ASP A 67 6.99 12.14 5.41
CA ASP A 67 6.74 12.83 6.69
C ASP A 67 6.06 14.19 6.49
N ALA A 68 6.46 14.93 5.46
CA ALA A 68 5.91 16.23 5.11
C ALA A 68 4.42 16.17 4.65
N ASP A 69 3.92 15.00 4.28
CA ASP A 69 2.56 14.84 3.75
C ASP A 69 1.57 14.34 4.81
N VAL A 70 2.04 13.76 5.91
CA VAL A 70 1.22 13.07 6.91
C VAL A 70 0.14 13.96 7.50
N ILE A 71 0.51 15.13 8.00
CA ILE A 71 -0.42 16.08 8.66
C ILE A 71 -1.49 16.55 7.67
N LYS A 72 -1.07 16.90 6.47
CA LYS A 72 -1.98 17.30 5.41
C LYS A 72 -2.99 16.18 5.08
N CYS A 73 -2.51 14.94 4.97
CA CYS A 73 -3.38 13.79 4.70
C CYS A 73 -4.34 13.53 5.87
N LEU A 74 -3.89 13.61 7.12
CA LEU A 74 -4.76 13.49 8.29
C LEU A 74 -5.88 14.55 8.26
N LYS A 75 -5.54 15.83 8.03
CA LYS A 75 -6.52 16.94 7.96
C LYS A 75 -7.52 16.79 6.82
N MET A 76 -7.09 16.27 5.67
CA MET A 76 -7.93 16.22 4.47
C MET A 76 -8.76 14.95 4.31
N LEU A 77 -8.30 13.82 4.84
CA LEU A 77 -8.82 12.51 4.48
C LEU A 77 -9.39 11.72 5.66
N THR A 78 -9.19 12.16 6.90
CA THR A 78 -9.66 11.44 8.08
C THR A 78 -10.69 12.23 8.87
N PHE A 79 -11.35 11.57 9.80
CA PHE A 79 -12.25 12.18 10.79
C PHE A 79 -11.59 12.34 12.17
N VAL A 80 -10.27 12.25 12.24
CA VAL A 80 -9.50 12.55 13.46
C VAL A 80 -9.76 14.00 13.85
N PRO A 81 -10.06 14.29 15.13
CA PRO A 81 -10.30 15.67 15.61
C PRO A 81 -9.17 16.61 15.22
N ILE A 82 -9.53 17.79 14.70
CA ILE A 82 -8.55 18.75 14.18
C ILE A 82 -7.59 19.22 15.28
N GLU A 83 -8.07 19.35 16.51
CA GLU A 83 -7.28 19.74 17.67
C GLU A 83 -6.16 18.72 17.96
N GLN A 84 -6.48 17.43 17.82
CA GLN A 84 -5.49 16.36 17.98
C GLN A 84 -4.43 16.41 16.88
N ILE A 85 -4.83 16.67 15.65
CA ILE A 85 -3.89 16.78 14.51
C ILE A 85 -3.00 18.01 14.68
N GLU A 86 -3.55 19.14 15.14
CA GLU A 86 -2.77 20.37 15.38
C GLU A 86 -1.78 20.22 16.55
N GLU A 87 -2.14 19.44 17.57
CA GLU A 87 -1.22 19.12 18.65
C GLU A 87 -0.07 18.22 18.15
N MET A 88 -0.40 17.21 17.34
CA MET A 88 0.61 16.37 16.69
C MET A 88 1.54 17.21 15.80
N GLU A 89 1.01 18.15 15.03
CA GLU A 89 1.81 19.03 14.15
C GLU A 89 2.82 19.88 14.93
N LYS A 90 2.47 20.34 16.13
CA LYS A 90 3.33 21.15 16.99
C LYS A 90 4.42 20.36 17.72
N THR A 91 4.14 19.10 18.02
CA THR A 91 4.96 18.31 18.93
C THR A 91 5.78 17.21 18.25
N MET A 92 5.40 16.84 17.01
CA MET A 92 6.02 15.72 16.32
C MET A 92 7.44 16.00 15.85
N GLU A 93 8.37 15.16 16.29
CA GLU A 93 9.76 15.13 15.84
C GLU A 93 10.22 13.68 15.58
N GLY A 94 11.06 13.48 14.60
CA GLY A 94 11.75 12.22 14.36
C GLY A 94 10.82 10.99 14.28
N ALA A 95 10.96 10.08 15.23
CA ALA A 95 10.21 8.81 15.25
C ALA A 95 8.69 8.95 15.44
N GLN A 96 8.22 10.10 15.95
CA GLN A 96 6.78 10.34 16.17
C GLN A 96 5.98 10.40 14.86
N PHE A 97 6.62 10.78 13.74
CA PHE A 97 6.01 10.68 12.42
C PHE A 97 5.54 9.25 12.09
N ASN A 98 6.21 8.23 12.64
CA ASN A 98 5.79 6.85 12.43
C ASN A 98 4.44 6.55 13.08
N ALA A 99 4.17 7.08 14.27
CA ALA A 99 2.87 6.93 14.92
C ALA A 99 1.76 7.66 14.17
N ALA A 100 2.03 8.87 13.67
CA ALA A 100 1.07 9.61 12.85
C ALA A 100 0.77 8.92 11.51
N LYS A 101 1.76 8.31 10.86
CA LYS A 101 1.56 7.50 9.64
C LYS A 101 0.77 6.22 9.94
N GLU A 102 1.00 5.61 11.09
CA GLU A 102 0.23 4.45 11.53
C GLU A 102 -1.24 4.82 11.76
N LEU A 103 -1.49 5.93 12.44
CA LEU A 103 -2.84 6.48 12.63
C LEU A 103 -3.51 6.77 11.28
N LEU A 104 -2.83 7.48 10.37
CA LEU A 104 -3.35 7.79 9.03
C LEU A 104 -3.72 6.52 8.26
N ALA A 105 -2.83 5.54 8.23
CA ALA A 105 -3.06 4.29 7.53
C ALA A 105 -4.21 3.50 8.12
N TYR A 106 -4.31 3.45 9.46
CA TYR A 106 -5.40 2.78 10.15
C TYR A 106 -6.74 3.43 9.86
N GLU A 107 -6.86 4.76 10.06
CA GLU A 107 -8.11 5.49 9.86
C GLU A 107 -8.61 5.41 8.41
N LEU A 108 -7.73 5.52 7.43
CA LEU A 108 -8.12 5.40 6.03
C LEU A 108 -8.50 3.97 5.64
N THR A 109 -7.80 2.97 6.15
CA THR A 109 -8.16 1.57 5.89
C THR A 109 -9.47 1.21 6.55
N LYS A 110 -9.70 1.68 7.78
CA LYS A 110 -10.98 1.54 8.50
C LYS A 110 -12.13 2.19 7.74
N LEU A 111 -11.93 3.39 7.22
CA LEU A 111 -12.94 4.13 6.46
C LEU A 111 -13.34 3.40 5.16
N VAL A 112 -12.39 2.80 4.46
CA VAL A 112 -12.61 2.21 3.13
C VAL A 112 -12.97 0.72 3.21
N HIS A 113 -12.30 -0.04 4.07
CA HIS A 113 -12.38 -1.50 4.11
C HIS A 113 -13.00 -2.06 5.40
N GLY A 114 -13.31 -1.19 6.36
CA GLY A 114 -13.85 -1.58 7.66
C GLY A 114 -12.77 -1.79 8.73
N GLU A 115 -13.24 -1.83 9.98
CA GLU A 115 -12.35 -1.89 11.16
C GLU A 115 -11.57 -3.19 11.24
N GLU A 116 -12.23 -4.31 10.96
CA GLU A 116 -11.60 -5.64 10.99
C GLU A 116 -10.40 -5.74 10.03
N GLU A 117 -10.55 -5.24 8.79
CA GLU A 117 -9.46 -5.24 7.81
C GLU A 117 -8.34 -4.25 8.18
N ALA A 118 -8.67 -3.13 8.82
CA ALA A 118 -7.68 -2.19 9.32
C ALA A 118 -6.84 -2.78 10.45
N GLU A 119 -7.48 -3.50 11.39
CA GLU A 119 -6.79 -4.20 12.47
C GLU A 119 -5.88 -5.30 11.96
N LYS A 120 -6.36 -6.12 11.01
CA LYS A 120 -5.56 -7.17 10.36
C LYS A 120 -4.35 -6.58 9.64
N ALA A 121 -4.54 -5.50 8.87
CA ALA A 121 -3.47 -4.83 8.14
C ALA A 121 -2.43 -4.21 9.09
N GLN A 122 -2.89 -3.58 10.18
CA GLN A 122 -2.01 -3.01 11.21
C GLN A 122 -1.21 -4.10 11.94
N ALA A 123 -1.87 -5.19 12.33
CA ALA A 123 -1.22 -6.32 13.00
C ALA A 123 -0.16 -6.97 12.11
N ALA A 124 -0.48 -7.18 10.83
CA ALA A 124 0.45 -7.70 9.85
C ALA A 124 1.67 -6.77 9.65
N ALA A 125 1.43 -5.46 9.59
CA ALA A 125 2.50 -4.48 9.49
C ALA A 125 3.42 -4.49 10.74
N LYS A 126 2.83 -4.55 11.94
CA LYS A 126 3.60 -4.60 13.20
C LYS A 126 4.42 -5.89 13.33
N ALA A 127 3.85 -7.03 12.96
CA ALA A 127 4.54 -8.33 13.01
C ALA A 127 5.83 -8.32 12.17
N LEU A 128 5.83 -7.63 11.05
CA LEU A 128 6.99 -7.54 10.17
C LEU A 128 8.13 -6.66 10.69
N PHE A 129 7.80 -5.63 11.48
CA PHE A 129 8.79 -4.72 12.03
C PHE A 129 9.23 -5.08 13.46
N GLY A 130 8.44 -5.92 14.15
CA GLY A 130 8.64 -6.31 15.56
C GLY A 130 9.40 -7.60 15.80
N GLY A 131 9.80 -8.33 14.76
CA GLY A 131 10.62 -9.56 14.90
C GLY A 131 9.92 -10.78 15.52
N SER A 132 8.63 -10.70 15.86
CA SER A 132 7.82 -11.83 16.33
C SER A 132 6.62 -12.00 15.40
N GLY A 133 6.83 -12.78 14.34
CA GLY A 133 5.87 -12.95 13.27
C GLY A 133 4.60 -13.69 13.71
N ASN A 134 3.47 -13.07 13.46
CA ASN A 134 2.23 -13.81 13.25
C ASN A 134 1.93 -13.73 11.74
N ASP A 135 2.29 -14.78 11.01
CA ASP A 135 2.27 -14.86 9.54
C ASP A 135 0.86 -14.92 8.93
N ALA A 136 -0.18 -14.90 9.78
CA ALA A 136 -1.56 -15.19 9.37
C ALA A 136 -2.17 -14.16 8.39
N ASN A 137 -1.66 -12.94 8.33
CA ASN A 137 -2.23 -11.83 7.54
C ASN A 137 -1.28 -11.28 6.45
N MET A 138 -0.24 -12.02 6.09
CA MET A 138 0.66 -11.63 4.99
C MET A 138 -0.01 -11.81 3.63
N PRO A 139 0.25 -10.92 2.65
CA PRO A 139 -0.15 -11.15 1.27
C PRO A 139 0.40 -12.49 0.78
N VAL A 140 -0.47 -13.37 0.34
CA VAL A 140 -0.11 -14.70 -0.13
C VAL A 140 0.12 -14.68 -1.64
N ALA A 141 1.18 -15.34 -2.10
CA ALA A 141 1.41 -15.67 -3.49
C ALA A 141 1.35 -17.20 -3.63
N GLU A 142 0.38 -17.67 -4.39
CA GLU A 142 0.26 -19.09 -4.73
C GLU A 142 1.14 -19.41 -5.94
N ILE A 143 1.98 -20.41 -5.80
CA ILE A 143 2.82 -20.95 -6.88
C ILE A 143 2.25 -22.30 -7.28
N ASP A 144 1.96 -22.46 -8.56
CA ASP A 144 1.45 -23.72 -9.10
C ASP A 144 2.54 -24.80 -8.97
N SER A 145 2.15 -25.99 -8.52
CA SER A 145 3.05 -27.15 -8.45
C SER A 145 3.67 -27.52 -9.81
N ALA A 146 2.98 -27.20 -10.91
CA ALA A 146 3.49 -27.36 -12.27
C ALA A 146 4.70 -26.45 -12.60
N ASP A 147 4.91 -25.39 -11.83
CA ASP A 147 6.04 -24.48 -11.98
C ASP A 147 7.30 -24.91 -11.22
N LEU A 148 7.20 -26.01 -10.48
CA LEU A 148 8.29 -26.58 -9.72
C LEU A 148 8.96 -27.73 -10.49
N THR A 149 10.27 -27.78 -10.43
CA THR A 149 11.06 -28.92 -10.89
C THR A 149 11.68 -29.57 -9.65
N ASP A 150 11.31 -30.81 -9.36
CA ASP A 150 11.75 -31.52 -8.15
C ASP A 150 11.53 -30.73 -6.85
N GLY A 151 10.38 -30.04 -6.76
CA GLY A 151 10.03 -29.22 -5.60
C GLY A 151 10.82 -27.90 -5.49
N THR A 152 11.57 -27.53 -6.53
CA THR A 152 12.37 -26.29 -6.58
C THR A 152 11.90 -25.35 -7.67
N ILE A 153 12.13 -24.04 -7.47
CA ILE A 153 11.90 -23.00 -8.45
C ILE A 153 13.08 -22.04 -8.48
N GLY A 154 13.48 -21.60 -9.69
CA GLY A 154 14.50 -20.57 -9.80
C GLY A 154 14.08 -19.26 -9.16
N LEU A 155 14.94 -18.66 -8.33
CA LEU A 155 14.66 -17.44 -7.57
C LEU A 155 14.05 -16.31 -8.43
N LEU A 156 14.56 -16.09 -9.64
CA LEU A 156 14.05 -15.03 -10.51
C LEU A 156 12.60 -15.28 -10.95
N ASN A 157 12.26 -16.54 -11.25
CA ASN A 157 10.89 -16.91 -11.62
C ASN A 157 9.96 -16.80 -10.42
N LEU A 158 10.42 -17.22 -9.24
CA LEU A 158 9.70 -17.07 -7.99
C LEU A 158 9.32 -15.61 -7.74
N LEU A 159 10.26 -14.68 -7.89
CA LEU A 159 10.03 -13.24 -7.68
C LEU A 159 9.00 -12.65 -8.66
N VAL A 160 9.02 -13.09 -9.91
CA VAL A 160 8.06 -12.65 -10.92
C VAL A 160 6.67 -13.22 -10.63
N LYS A 161 6.56 -14.54 -10.37
CA LYS A 161 5.29 -15.20 -10.08
C LYS A 161 4.67 -14.71 -8.76
N ALA A 162 5.48 -14.46 -7.76
CA ALA A 162 5.03 -13.83 -6.52
C ALA A 162 4.65 -12.34 -6.68
N GLY A 163 4.82 -11.75 -7.88
CA GLY A 163 4.51 -10.33 -8.12
C GLY A 163 5.43 -9.36 -7.39
N LEU A 164 6.61 -9.80 -6.94
CA LEU A 164 7.63 -8.97 -6.32
C LEU A 164 8.53 -8.27 -7.34
N ALA A 165 8.58 -8.77 -8.56
CA ALA A 165 9.26 -8.14 -9.67
C ALA A 165 8.37 -8.23 -10.95
N PRO A 166 8.35 -7.17 -11.79
CA PRO A 166 7.54 -7.15 -13.01
C PRO A 166 8.13 -8.00 -14.14
N SER A 167 9.42 -8.36 -14.05
CA SER A 167 10.12 -9.15 -15.05
C SER A 167 11.34 -9.85 -14.47
N VAL A 168 11.82 -10.87 -15.19
CA VAL A 168 13.05 -11.61 -14.83
C VAL A 168 14.30 -10.70 -14.82
N SER A 169 14.35 -9.72 -15.71
CA SER A 169 15.45 -8.73 -15.76
C SER A 169 15.47 -7.87 -14.52
N GLU A 170 14.32 -7.39 -14.08
CA GLU A 170 14.20 -6.60 -12.84
C GLU A 170 14.48 -7.46 -11.61
N ALA A 171 13.96 -8.70 -11.58
CA ALA A 171 14.27 -9.65 -10.50
C ALA A 171 15.78 -9.85 -10.36
N ARG A 172 16.50 -10.03 -11.47
CA ARG A 172 17.96 -10.18 -11.47
C ARG A 172 18.67 -8.96 -10.89
N ARG A 173 18.25 -7.77 -11.28
CA ARG A 173 18.81 -6.51 -10.75
C ARG A 173 18.62 -6.42 -9.24
N LEU A 174 17.41 -6.75 -8.75
CA LEU A 174 17.11 -6.72 -7.32
C LEU A 174 17.95 -7.72 -6.52
N VAL A 175 18.16 -8.93 -7.03
CA VAL A 175 19.01 -9.94 -6.40
C VAL A 175 20.47 -9.47 -6.35
N GLN A 176 21.00 -8.95 -7.46
CA GLN A 176 22.38 -8.43 -7.54
C GLN A 176 22.62 -7.25 -6.59
N GLN A 177 21.61 -6.40 -6.37
CA GLN A 177 21.66 -5.31 -5.40
C GLN A 177 21.52 -5.79 -3.95
N GLY A 178 21.34 -7.09 -3.74
CA GLY A 178 21.15 -7.68 -2.41
C GLY A 178 19.86 -7.26 -1.74
N GLY A 179 18.84 -6.93 -2.53
CA GLY A 179 17.53 -6.50 -2.07
C GLY A 179 16.53 -7.63 -1.80
N ILE A 180 16.94 -8.90 -1.90
CA ILE A 180 16.05 -10.06 -1.73
C ILE A 180 16.46 -10.89 -0.53
N THR A 181 15.47 -11.24 0.31
CA THR A 181 15.61 -12.24 1.36
C THR A 181 14.52 -13.31 1.23
N VAL A 182 14.86 -14.53 1.55
CA VAL A 182 13.96 -15.67 1.63
C VAL A 182 14.09 -16.26 3.03
N ASN A 183 12.99 -16.31 3.78
CA ASN A 183 12.98 -16.72 5.20
C ASN A 183 14.07 -16.01 6.03
N ASP A 184 14.17 -14.68 5.85
CA ASP A 184 15.15 -13.78 6.48
C ASP A 184 16.62 -14.01 6.04
N GLU A 185 16.91 -14.99 5.20
CA GLU A 185 18.21 -15.22 4.61
C GLU A 185 18.38 -14.40 3.33
N LYS A 186 19.47 -13.63 3.26
CA LYS A 186 19.76 -12.78 2.10
C LYS A 186 20.31 -13.61 0.94
N ILE A 187 19.62 -13.57 -0.21
CA ILE A 187 20.03 -14.29 -1.41
C ILE A 187 20.62 -13.30 -2.41
N THR A 188 21.86 -13.54 -2.82
CA THR A 188 22.59 -12.70 -3.79
C THR A 188 22.90 -13.42 -5.11
N ASP A 189 22.70 -14.74 -5.15
CA ASP A 189 22.88 -15.52 -6.37
C ASP A 189 21.57 -15.51 -7.19
N ALA A 190 21.63 -14.90 -8.37
CA ALA A 190 20.52 -14.86 -9.32
C ALA A 190 20.18 -16.23 -9.92
N LYS A 191 21.05 -17.24 -9.79
CA LYS A 191 20.82 -18.61 -10.26
C LYS A 191 20.34 -19.53 -9.15
N ALA A 192 20.15 -19.02 -7.93
CA ALA A 192 19.69 -19.80 -6.79
C ALA A 192 18.40 -20.54 -7.12
N GLN A 193 18.35 -21.82 -6.75
CA GLN A 193 17.17 -22.66 -6.74
C GLN A 193 16.58 -22.66 -5.34
N ILE A 194 15.33 -22.31 -5.23
CA ILE A 194 14.62 -22.22 -3.97
C ILE A 194 13.73 -23.45 -3.84
N LYS A 195 13.98 -24.25 -2.80
CA LYS A 195 13.13 -25.38 -2.47
C LYS A 195 11.90 -24.86 -1.73
N LEU A 196 10.71 -25.09 -2.27
CA LEU A 196 9.46 -24.73 -1.63
C LEU A 196 9.00 -25.87 -0.74
N GLU A 197 9.18 -25.69 0.58
CA GLU A 197 8.70 -26.61 1.61
C GLU A 197 7.72 -25.87 2.52
N GLY A 198 6.42 -26.09 2.32
CA GLY A 198 5.39 -25.42 3.12
C GLY A 198 5.25 -23.94 2.79
N GLU A 199 5.18 -23.12 3.84
CA GLU A 199 5.04 -21.65 3.73
C GLU A 199 6.42 -20.99 3.78
N MET A 200 6.65 -20.00 2.91
CA MET A 200 7.93 -19.32 2.80
C MET A 200 7.70 -17.80 2.69
N ILE A 201 8.52 -17.01 3.35
CA ILE A 201 8.45 -15.54 3.27
C ILE A 201 9.54 -15.05 2.33
N VAL A 202 9.13 -14.37 1.27
CA VAL A 202 10.02 -13.69 0.32
C VAL A 202 9.89 -12.20 0.45
N ARG A 203 11.01 -11.49 0.69
CA ARG A 203 11.03 -10.03 0.87
C ARG A 203 11.86 -9.36 -0.23
N LYS A 204 11.36 -8.20 -0.70
CA LYS A 204 12.05 -7.26 -1.57
C LYS A 204 12.33 -5.97 -0.81
N GLY A 205 13.56 -5.77 -0.37
CA GLY A 205 13.94 -4.65 0.48
C GLY A 205 13.17 -4.65 1.82
N LYS A 206 12.94 -3.45 2.35
CA LYS A 206 12.27 -3.28 3.64
C LYS A 206 10.74 -3.13 3.54
N LYS A 207 10.18 -2.98 2.32
CA LYS A 207 8.79 -2.50 2.13
C LYS A 207 7.85 -3.48 1.42
N ALA A 208 8.37 -4.47 0.72
CA ALA A 208 7.55 -5.41 -0.03
C ALA A 208 7.94 -6.85 0.32
N PHE A 209 6.94 -7.68 0.62
CA PHE A 209 7.12 -9.08 0.95
C PHE A 209 5.85 -9.85 0.59
N LYS A 210 5.99 -11.15 0.46
CA LYS A 210 4.87 -12.06 0.28
C LYS A 210 5.16 -13.39 0.96
N LYS A 211 4.11 -13.99 1.48
CA LYS A 211 4.08 -15.38 1.89
C LYS A 211 3.85 -16.22 0.64
N VAL A 212 4.73 -17.12 0.34
CA VAL A 212 4.65 -18.01 -0.82
C VAL A 212 4.18 -19.36 -0.35
N VAL A 213 3.16 -19.90 -1.01
CA VAL A 213 2.61 -21.24 -0.77
C VAL A 213 2.48 -21.99 -2.09
N ILE A 214 2.53 -23.32 -2.03
CA ILE A 214 2.26 -24.18 -3.19
C ILE A 214 0.75 -24.40 -3.28
N LYS A 215 0.24 -24.25 -4.50
CA LYS A 215 -1.14 -24.59 -4.83
C LYS A 215 -1.24 -26.02 -5.33
#